data_e0b9751202a53d51b2302051798bb8af
#
_entry.id   e0b9751202a53d51b2302051798bb8af
#
_cell.length_a   1.000
_cell.length_b   1.000
_cell.length_c   1.000
_cell.angle_alpha   90.00
_cell.angle_beta   90.00
_cell.angle_gamma   90.00
#
_symmetry.space_group_name_H-M   'P 1'
#
loop_
_entity.id
_entity.type
_entity.pdbx_description
1 polymer ?
#
loop_
_entity_poly.entity_id
_entity_poly.type
_entity_poly.pdbx_seq_one_letter_code
_entity_poly.pdbx_strand_id
1 'polypeptide(L)'
;LYTRTERELEPATFRVNGDTVDIMAAFGEFGNQCFRVMFFDNEVEAIQSIDPVTGQRIASLDSITLYATNLFVTTKERINAAVQQIYLDLGKQIEFFERAGRPMEAQRIKQRVEYDLEMIKELGYCPGIENYSRYFDGRAAGTRPFCLIDYFPKDYLMVVDESHVTLPQ
;
A
#
# COMPACT_ATOMS: atom_id res chain seq x y z
N LEU A 1 -2.14 2.57 -4.81
CA LEU A 1 -3.05 2.70 -5.96
C LEU A 1 -2.31 3.38 -7.11
N TYR A 2 -2.66 3.03 -8.35
CA TYR A 2 -2.16 3.74 -9.52
C TYR A 2 -2.80 5.11 -9.64
N THR A 3 -2.02 6.11 -10.05
CA THR A 3 -2.47 7.49 -10.18
C THR A 3 -2.78 7.81 -11.65
N ARG A 4 -3.92 8.44 -11.92
CA ARG A 4 -4.24 8.92 -13.26
C ARG A 4 -3.34 10.10 -13.63
N THR A 5 -2.79 10.07 -14.85
CA THR A 5 -1.99 11.15 -15.42
C THR A 5 -2.49 11.53 -16.79
N GLU A 6 -2.34 12.82 -17.14
CA GLU A 6 -2.52 13.33 -18.52
C GLU A 6 -1.15 13.68 -19.16
N ARG A 7 -0.07 13.44 -18.41
CA ARG A 7 1.33 13.68 -18.84
C ARG A 7 2.00 12.39 -19.28
N GLU A 8 3.31 12.36 -19.25
CA GLU A 8 4.10 11.14 -19.49
C GLU A 8 3.77 10.08 -18.46
N LEU A 9 3.82 8.82 -18.91
CA LEU A 9 3.58 7.67 -18.03
C LEU A 9 4.84 7.41 -17.20
N GLU A 10 4.65 7.43 -15.89
CA GLU A 10 5.66 7.05 -14.90
C GLU A 10 5.24 5.74 -14.20
N PRO A 11 6.15 5.01 -13.53
CA PRO A 11 5.78 3.83 -12.77
C PRO A 11 4.60 4.10 -11.83
N ALA A 12 3.65 3.17 -11.76
CA ALA A 12 2.44 3.30 -10.97
C ALA A 12 1.46 4.39 -11.44
N THR A 13 1.51 4.80 -12.70
CA THR A 13 0.52 5.70 -13.30
C THR A 13 -0.26 5.03 -14.42
N PHE A 14 -1.41 5.59 -14.74
CA PHE A 14 -2.21 5.21 -15.90
C PHE A 14 -2.80 6.41 -16.61
N ARG A 15 -3.03 6.27 -17.90
CA ARG A 15 -3.66 7.28 -18.76
C ARG A 15 -4.86 6.67 -19.47
N VAL A 16 -5.96 7.41 -19.53
CA VAL A 16 -7.19 6.99 -20.22
C VAL A 16 -7.37 7.83 -21.49
N ASN A 17 -7.57 7.17 -22.60
CA ASN A 17 -7.86 7.82 -23.88
C ASN A 17 -9.00 7.06 -24.60
N GLY A 18 -10.21 7.58 -24.45
CA GLY A 18 -11.42 6.89 -24.94
C GLY A 18 -11.58 5.53 -24.25
N ASP A 19 -11.73 4.48 -25.04
CA ASP A 19 -11.89 3.09 -24.59
C ASP A 19 -10.56 2.38 -24.32
N THR A 20 -9.47 3.14 -24.25
CA THR A 20 -8.12 2.61 -24.07
C THR A 20 -7.50 3.13 -22.76
N VAL A 21 -6.88 2.23 -22.02
CA VAL A 21 -6.14 2.55 -20.79
C VAL A 21 -4.69 2.11 -20.94
N ASP A 22 -3.77 3.07 -20.93
CA ASP A 22 -2.34 2.80 -20.90
C ASP A 22 -1.88 2.79 -19.42
N ILE A 23 -1.20 1.74 -18.98
CA ILE A 23 -0.82 1.51 -17.59
C ILE A 23 0.68 1.26 -17.51
N MET A 24 1.41 2.07 -16.75
CA MET A 24 2.81 1.83 -16.44
C MET A 24 2.92 1.04 -15.15
N ALA A 25 3.42 -0.19 -15.23
CA ALA A 25 3.54 -1.07 -14.08
C ALA A 25 4.48 -0.48 -13.00
N ALA A 26 4.06 -0.57 -11.73
CA ALA A 26 4.86 -0.10 -10.61
C ALA A 26 6.06 -1.00 -10.33
N PHE A 27 5.83 -2.31 -10.43
CA PHE A 27 6.79 -3.37 -10.16
C PHE A 27 6.53 -4.53 -11.12
N GLY A 28 7.50 -5.39 -11.29
CA GLY A 28 7.38 -6.62 -12.06
C GLY A 28 8.73 -7.16 -12.48
N GLU A 29 8.72 -8.39 -12.95
CA GLU A 29 9.87 -9.10 -13.52
C GLU A 29 10.51 -8.32 -14.68
N PHE A 30 9.74 -7.38 -15.24
CA PHE A 30 10.06 -6.54 -16.38
C PHE A 30 9.86 -5.06 -16.04
N GLY A 31 10.54 -4.55 -15.02
CA GLY A 31 10.44 -3.14 -14.61
C GLY A 31 10.37 -2.18 -15.81
N ASN A 32 9.46 -1.19 -15.72
CA ASN A 32 9.13 -0.22 -16.76
C ASN A 32 8.31 -0.75 -17.96
N GLN A 33 7.58 -1.86 -17.83
CA GLN A 33 6.64 -2.26 -18.87
C GLN A 33 5.36 -1.40 -18.85
N CYS A 34 4.98 -0.95 -20.02
CA CYS A 34 3.71 -0.26 -20.27
C CYS A 34 2.73 -1.21 -20.97
N PHE A 35 1.52 -1.25 -20.44
CA PHE A 35 0.44 -2.07 -20.98
C PHE A 35 -0.69 -1.19 -21.50
N ARG A 36 -1.23 -1.53 -22.62
CA ARG A 36 -2.44 -0.96 -23.20
C ARG A 36 -3.56 -1.95 -23.09
N VAL A 37 -4.61 -1.59 -22.37
CA VAL A 37 -5.86 -2.34 -22.25
C VAL A 37 -6.92 -1.63 -23.07
N MET A 38 -7.49 -2.33 -24.02
CA MET A 38 -8.57 -1.83 -24.87
C MET A 38 -9.88 -2.43 -24.40
N PHE A 39 -10.89 -1.59 -24.26
CA PHE A 39 -12.21 -1.98 -23.82
C PHE A 39 -13.21 -1.87 -24.97
N PHE A 40 -14.17 -2.78 -24.98
CA PHE A 40 -15.41 -2.65 -25.73
C PHE A 40 -16.55 -2.69 -24.71
N ASP A 41 -17.20 -1.55 -24.50
CA ASP A 41 -18.15 -1.35 -23.40
C ASP A 41 -17.50 -1.66 -22.03
N ASN A 42 -17.96 -2.70 -21.33
CA ASN A 42 -17.44 -3.11 -20.02
C ASN A 42 -16.54 -4.35 -20.09
N GLU A 43 -16.17 -4.79 -21.29
CA GLU A 43 -15.32 -5.98 -21.48
C GLU A 43 -13.93 -5.59 -22.01
N VAL A 44 -12.92 -6.34 -21.58
CA VAL A 44 -11.57 -6.20 -22.11
C VAL A 44 -11.51 -6.89 -23.46
N GLU A 45 -11.33 -6.12 -24.55
CA GLU A 45 -11.23 -6.63 -25.92
C GLU A 45 -9.80 -7.12 -26.22
N ALA A 46 -8.79 -6.35 -25.81
CA ALA A 46 -7.40 -6.70 -26.08
C ALA A 46 -6.45 -6.11 -25.02
N ILE A 47 -5.34 -6.82 -24.82
CA ILE A 47 -4.24 -6.38 -23.98
C ILE A 47 -2.94 -6.41 -24.81
N GLN A 48 -2.16 -5.33 -24.75
CA GLN A 48 -0.92 -5.19 -25.48
C GLN A 48 0.19 -4.67 -24.57
N SER A 49 1.41 -5.14 -24.76
CA SER A 49 2.60 -4.45 -24.29
C SER A 49 2.97 -3.38 -25.31
N ILE A 50 3.25 -2.17 -24.84
CA ILE A 50 3.61 -1.03 -25.68
C ILE A 50 4.89 -0.36 -25.19
N ASP A 51 5.57 0.32 -26.09
CA ASP A 51 6.63 1.24 -25.74
C ASP A 51 6.04 2.50 -25.10
N PRO A 52 6.46 2.89 -23.88
CA PRO A 52 5.83 3.99 -23.15
C PRO A 52 6.07 5.37 -23.79
N VAL A 53 7.11 5.52 -24.61
CA VAL A 53 7.47 6.78 -25.24
C VAL A 53 6.78 6.94 -26.59
N THR A 54 6.86 5.90 -27.42
CA THR A 54 6.32 5.94 -28.78
C THR A 54 4.86 5.49 -28.88
N GLY A 55 4.37 4.76 -27.87
CA GLY A 55 3.05 4.14 -27.86
C GLY A 55 2.91 2.97 -28.85
N GLN A 56 4.00 2.52 -29.47
CA GLN A 56 3.99 1.43 -30.42
C GLN A 56 3.79 0.08 -29.72
N ARG A 57 2.97 -0.78 -30.33
CA ARG A 57 2.75 -2.14 -29.86
C ARG A 57 4.03 -2.96 -29.98
N ILE A 58 4.42 -3.60 -28.88
CA ILE A 58 5.51 -4.57 -28.81
C ILE A 58 4.97 -5.99 -28.98
N ALA A 59 3.95 -6.35 -28.18
CA ALA A 59 3.35 -7.68 -28.18
C ALA A 59 1.85 -7.62 -27.84
N SER A 60 1.10 -8.66 -28.26
CA SER A 60 -0.25 -8.94 -27.75
C SER A 60 -0.15 -9.93 -26.60
N LEU A 61 -1.00 -9.75 -25.59
CA LEU A 61 -1.01 -10.55 -24.35
C LEU A 61 -2.42 -11.06 -24.08
N ASP A 62 -2.53 -12.26 -23.55
CA ASP A 62 -3.82 -12.84 -23.13
C ASP A 62 -4.23 -12.34 -21.74
N SER A 63 -3.24 -12.03 -20.90
CA SER A 63 -3.47 -11.53 -19.54
C SER A 63 -2.26 -10.73 -19.03
N ILE A 64 -2.51 -9.87 -18.06
CA ILE A 64 -1.47 -9.16 -17.30
C ILE A 64 -1.74 -9.24 -15.81
N THR A 65 -0.70 -9.21 -15.01
CA THR A 65 -0.81 -9.06 -13.55
C THR A 65 -0.29 -7.69 -13.15
N LEU A 66 -1.18 -6.89 -12.57
CA LEU A 66 -0.83 -5.58 -12.02
C LEU A 66 -0.71 -5.69 -10.50
N TYR A 67 0.46 -5.39 -9.98
CA TYR A 67 0.70 -5.40 -8.54
C TYR A 67 0.36 -4.05 -7.92
N ALA A 68 -0.10 -4.09 -6.68
CA ALA A 68 -0.34 -2.86 -5.91
C ALA A 68 0.96 -2.10 -5.67
N THR A 69 0.88 -0.77 -5.66
CA THR A 69 2.04 0.12 -5.45
C THR A 69 2.46 0.23 -3.99
N ASN A 70 1.59 -0.22 -3.08
CA ASN A 70 1.81 -0.13 -1.65
C ASN A 70 1.20 -1.38 -0.98
N LEU A 71 1.84 -1.86 0.08
CA LEU A 71 1.39 -3.02 0.87
C LEU A 71 0.07 -2.79 1.60
N PHE A 72 -0.24 -1.53 1.93
CA PHE A 72 -1.43 -1.14 2.70
C PHE A 72 -2.54 -0.54 1.83
N VAL A 73 -2.62 -0.94 0.56
CA VAL A 73 -3.74 -0.53 -0.32
C VAL A 73 -5.04 -1.15 0.17
N THR A 74 -6.01 -0.30 0.48
CA THR A 74 -7.34 -0.72 0.91
C THR A 74 -8.42 0.24 0.41
N THR A 75 -9.69 -0.14 0.53
CA THR A 75 -10.80 0.71 0.09
C THR A 75 -11.01 1.90 1.03
N LYS A 76 -11.64 2.97 0.53
CA LYS A 76 -11.95 4.15 1.35
C LYS A 76 -12.80 3.81 2.57
N GLU A 77 -13.73 2.87 2.43
CA GLU A 77 -14.59 2.39 3.51
C GLU A 77 -13.76 1.74 4.64
N ARG A 78 -12.78 0.91 4.27
CA ARG A 78 -11.87 0.29 5.24
C ARG A 78 -10.95 1.33 5.89
N ILE A 79 -10.44 2.30 5.14
CA ILE A 79 -9.67 3.41 5.70
C ILE A 79 -10.50 4.16 6.74
N ASN A 80 -11.73 4.53 6.41
CA ASN A 80 -12.61 5.23 7.33
C ASN A 80 -12.90 4.41 8.58
N ALA A 81 -13.18 3.13 8.45
CA ALA A 81 -13.40 2.22 9.60
C ALA A 81 -12.15 2.11 10.48
N ALA A 82 -10.97 1.95 9.86
CA ALA A 82 -9.70 1.92 10.59
C ALA A 82 -9.44 3.22 11.35
N VAL A 83 -9.64 4.37 10.69
CA VAL A 83 -9.48 5.70 11.30
C VAL A 83 -10.39 5.86 12.53
N GLN A 84 -11.66 5.47 12.44
CA GLN A 84 -12.59 5.52 13.57
C GLN A 84 -12.10 4.66 14.74
N GLN A 85 -11.64 3.45 14.45
CA GLN A 85 -11.13 2.55 15.50
C GLN A 85 -9.85 3.09 16.14
N ILE A 86 -8.95 3.68 15.35
CA ILE A 86 -7.72 4.33 15.86
C ILE A 86 -8.08 5.49 16.78
N TYR A 87 -9.07 6.32 16.44
CA TYR A 87 -9.52 7.42 17.32
C TYR A 87 -10.07 6.90 18.64
N LEU A 88 -10.85 5.82 18.63
CA LEU A 88 -11.37 5.22 19.86
C LEU A 88 -10.25 4.69 20.77
N ASP A 89 -9.25 4.04 20.17
CA ASP A 89 -8.12 3.49 20.94
C ASP A 89 -7.17 4.62 21.41
N LEU A 90 -7.00 5.68 20.61
CA LEU A 90 -6.28 6.89 21.02
C LEU A 90 -6.92 7.53 22.26
N GLY A 91 -8.24 7.68 22.27
CA GLY A 91 -8.96 8.22 23.44
C GLY A 91 -8.68 7.44 24.72
N LYS A 92 -8.75 6.09 24.66
CA LYS A 92 -8.41 5.22 25.78
C LYS A 92 -6.96 5.38 26.24
N GLN A 93 -6.02 5.52 25.29
CA GLN A 93 -4.60 5.65 25.60
C GLN A 93 -4.27 7.01 26.22
N ILE A 94 -4.93 8.08 25.77
CA ILE A 94 -4.81 9.42 26.39
C ILE A 94 -5.29 9.37 27.82
N GLU A 95 -6.48 8.82 28.06
CA GLU A 95 -7.05 8.69 29.40
C GLU A 95 -6.14 7.86 30.35
N PHE A 96 -5.54 6.79 29.81
CA PHE A 96 -4.57 5.99 30.56
C PHE A 96 -3.35 6.82 31.00
N PHE A 97 -2.74 7.61 30.07
CA PHE A 97 -1.59 8.43 30.42
C PHE A 97 -1.96 9.56 31.40
N GLU A 98 -3.11 10.18 31.25
CA GLU A 98 -3.58 11.22 32.17
C GLU A 98 -3.78 10.66 33.58
N ARG A 99 -4.43 9.50 33.73
CA ARG A 99 -4.60 8.81 35.03
C ARG A 99 -3.27 8.36 35.64
N ALA A 100 -2.29 8.05 34.80
CA ALA A 100 -0.95 7.68 35.23
C ALA A 100 -0.06 8.91 35.59
N GLY A 101 -0.60 10.13 35.53
CA GLY A 101 0.16 11.35 35.80
C GLY A 101 1.19 11.70 34.74
N ARG A 102 0.96 11.27 33.48
CA ARG A 102 1.86 11.46 32.33
C ARG A 102 1.23 12.34 31.23
N PRO A 103 0.89 13.60 31.52
CA PRO A 103 0.18 14.47 30.56
C PRO A 103 1.01 14.81 29.31
N MET A 104 2.33 14.85 29.42
CA MET A 104 3.20 15.13 28.27
C MET A 104 3.15 13.99 27.24
N GLU A 105 3.10 12.75 27.70
CA GLU A 105 2.97 11.59 26.84
C GLU A 105 1.57 11.52 26.20
N ALA A 106 0.53 11.86 26.96
CA ALA A 106 -0.82 11.99 26.45
C ALA A 106 -0.89 13.00 25.30
N GLN A 107 -0.28 14.17 25.47
CA GLN A 107 -0.25 15.21 24.45
C GLN A 107 0.56 14.78 23.21
N ARG A 108 1.72 14.17 23.42
CA ARG A 108 2.59 13.70 22.31
C ARG A 108 1.92 12.64 21.45
N ILE A 109 1.30 11.62 22.08
CA ILE A 109 0.63 10.57 21.33
C ILE A 109 -0.58 11.13 20.56
N LYS A 110 -1.34 12.05 21.19
CA LYS A 110 -2.45 12.74 20.54
C LYS A 110 -2.00 13.46 19.26
N GLN A 111 -1.03 14.36 19.38
CA GLN A 111 -0.54 15.15 18.26
C GLN A 111 0.01 14.25 17.14
N ARG A 112 0.77 13.22 17.48
CA ARG A 112 1.35 12.30 16.50
C ARG A 112 0.27 11.53 15.75
N VAL A 113 -0.66 10.92 16.46
CA VAL A 113 -1.71 10.11 15.83
C VAL A 113 -2.68 10.97 15.02
N GLU A 114 -3.07 12.14 15.50
CA GLU A 114 -3.93 13.06 14.74
C GLU A 114 -3.27 13.46 13.40
N TYR A 115 -1.99 13.80 13.42
CA TYR A 115 -1.22 14.10 12.20
C TYR A 115 -1.15 12.90 11.24
N ASP A 116 -0.82 11.71 11.76
CA ASP A 116 -0.75 10.49 10.95
C ASP A 116 -2.12 10.16 10.32
N LEU A 117 -3.22 10.37 11.06
CA LEU A 117 -4.59 10.15 10.56
C LEU A 117 -5.02 11.13 9.49
N GLU A 118 -4.59 12.39 9.56
CA GLU A 118 -4.79 13.35 8.46
C GLU A 118 -4.07 12.87 7.20
N MET A 119 -2.81 12.48 7.31
CA MET A 119 -2.06 11.94 6.17
C MET A 119 -2.72 10.69 5.57
N ILE A 120 -3.18 9.76 6.42
CA ILE A 120 -3.87 8.55 5.96
C ILE A 120 -5.17 8.90 5.21
N LYS A 121 -5.95 9.89 5.67
CA LYS A 121 -7.18 10.31 5.02
C LYS A 121 -6.94 10.98 3.68
N GLU A 122 -5.96 11.89 3.62
CA GLU A 122 -5.69 12.70 2.42
C GLU A 122 -4.86 11.94 1.38
N LEU A 123 -3.82 11.23 1.83
CA LEU A 123 -2.84 10.60 0.95
C LEU A 123 -2.96 9.07 0.89
N GLY A 124 -3.75 8.45 1.79
CA GLY A 124 -3.81 7.01 1.94
C GLY A 124 -2.57 6.38 2.59
N TYR A 125 -1.67 7.19 3.13
CA TYR A 125 -0.37 6.78 3.67
C TYR A 125 0.11 7.74 4.75
N CYS A 126 0.92 7.24 5.71
CA CYS A 126 1.74 8.05 6.62
C CYS A 126 3.09 7.37 6.89
N PRO A 127 4.13 8.11 7.32
CA PRO A 127 5.36 7.51 7.81
C PRO A 127 5.08 6.64 9.05
N GLY A 128 5.50 5.37 9.00
CA GLY A 128 5.22 4.41 10.07
C GLY A 128 3.82 3.81 10.02
N ILE A 129 3.20 3.75 8.83
CA ILE A 129 1.86 3.17 8.63
C ILE A 129 1.77 1.71 9.13
N GLU A 130 2.89 1.00 9.21
CA GLU A 130 2.99 -0.33 9.78
C GLU A 130 2.54 -0.40 11.25
N ASN A 131 2.65 0.71 12.00
CA ASN A 131 2.15 0.81 13.38
C ASN A 131 0.62 0.75 13.45
N TYR A 132 -0.05 1.06 12.35
CA TYR A 132 -1.50 1.02 12.20
C TYR A 132 -1.99 -0.21 11.45
N SER A 133 -1.09 -1.10 11.01
CA SER A 133 -1.39 -2.25 10.14
C SER A 133 -2.53 -3.12 10.65
N ARG A 134 -2.64 -3.36 11.95
CA ARG A 134 -3.70 -4.18 12.56
C ARG A 134 -5.11 -3.67 12.28
N TYR A 135 -5.28 -2.36 12.11
CA TYR A 135 -6.58 -1.75 11.82
C TYR A 135 -7.00 -1.95 10.37
N PHE A 136 -6.01 -2.08 9.47
CA PHE A 136 -6.26 -2.29 8.04
C PHE A 136 -6.46 -3.76 7.68
N ASP A 137 -5.78 -4.67 8.38
CA ASP A 137 -5.89 -6.13 8.14
C ASP A 137 -6.85 -6.84 9.11
N GLY A 138 -7.38 -6.14 10.10
CA GLY A 138 -8.38 -6.66 11.05
C GLY A 138 -7.82 -7.60 12.11
N ARG A 139 -6.51 -7.58 12.35
CA ARG A 139 -5.89 -8.42 13.39
C ARG A 139 -6.30 -7.98 14.80
N ALA A 140 -6.40 -8.95 15.69
CA ALA A 140 -6.61 -8.68 17.12
C ALA A 140 -5.42 -7.93 17.73
N ALA A 141 -5.68 -7.10 18.74
CA ALA A 141 -4.63 -6.43 19.49
C ALA A 141 -3.68 -7.46 20.13
N GLY A 142 -2.37 -7.19 20.08
CA GLY A 142 -1.33 -8.09 20.59
C GLY A 142 -0.88 -9.19 19.64
N THR A 143 -1.53 -9.38 18.49
CA THR A 143 -1.03 -10.30 17.46
C THR A 143 0.06 -9.63 16.63
N ARG A 144 1.13 -10.38 16.33
CA ARG A 144 2.20 -9.88 15.47
C ARG A 144 1.72 -9.63 14.04
N PRO A 145 2.30 -8.67 13.31
CA PRO A 145 2.04 -8.51 11.88
C PRO A 145 2.59 -9.70 11.08
N PHE A 146 2.06 -9.86 9.87
CA PHE A 146 2.67 -10.74 8.88
C PHE A 146 4.02 -10.18 8.46
N CYS A 147 5.04 -11.04 8.47
CA CYS A 147 6.40 -10.72 8.07
C CYS A 147 6.77 -11.47 6.80
N LEU A 148 7.82 -11.06 6.13
CA LEU A 148 8.32 -11.72 4.91
C LEU A 148 8.49 -13.25 5.10
N ILE A 149 8.94 -13.68 6.28
CA ILE A 149 9.15 -15.08 6.64
C ILE A 149 7.84 -15.89 6.59
N ASP A 150 6.69 -15.28 6.84
CA ASP A 150 5.38 -15.96 6.78
C ASP A 150 5.00 -16.43 5.37
N TYR A 151 5.62 -15.86 4.35
CA TYR A 151 5.43 -16.21 2.94
C TYR A 151 6.43 -17.27 2.44
N PHE A 152 7.39 -17.68 3.27
CA PHE A 152 8.33 -18.72 2.90
C PHE A 152 7.65 -20.10 2.91
N PRO A 153 8.13 -21.06 2.11
CA PRO A 153 7.67 -22.45 2.21
C PRO A 153 7.92 -22.98 3.62
N LYS A 154 7.16 -24.00 4.03
CA LYS A 154 7.30 -24.58 5.39
C LYS A 154 8.68 -25.15 5.68
N ASP A 155 9.35 -25.61 4.64
CA ASP A 155 10.69 -26.20 4.70
C ASP A 155 11.66 -25.27 3.96
N TYR A 156 12.47 -24.52 4.73
CA TYR A 156 13.47 -23.61 4.19
C TYR A 156 14.67 -23.50 5.13
N LEU A 157 15.85 -23.24 4.57
CA LEU A 157 17.07 -22.94 5.31
C LEU A 157 17.24 -21.43 5.41
N MET A 158 17.32 -20.92 6.63
CA MET A 158 17.62 -19.50 6.88
C MET A 158 19.10 -19.35 7.25
N VAL A 159 19.81 -18.54 6.48
CA VAL A 159 21.18 -18.13 6.79
C VAL A 159 21.15 -16.65 7.18
N VAL A 160 21.53 -16.35 8.43
CA VAL A 160 21.54 -14.97 8.94
C VAL A 160 23.01 -14.52 9.04
N ASP A 161 23.36 -13.59 8.16
CA ASP A 161 24.66 -12.91 8.25
C ASP A 161 24.64 -11.87 9.37
N GLU A 162 25.80 -11.62 10.02
CA GLU A 162 25.93 -10.70 11.14
C GLU A 162 24.88 -10.93 12.24
N SER A 163 24.61 -12.19 12.55
CA SER A 163 23.54 -12.59 13.47
C SER A 163 23.66 -11.97 14.87
N HIS A 164 24.88 -11.62 15.29
CA HIS A 164 25.14 -10.94 16.56
C HIS A 164 24.57 -9.52 16.63
N VAL A 165 24.31 -8.89 15.49
CA VAL A 165 23.66 -7.57 15.37
C VAL A 165 22.16 -7.72 15.14
N THR A 166 21.76 -8.66 14.27
CA THR A 166 20.38 -8.82 13.81
C THR A 166 19.46 -9.44 14.87
N LEU A 167 19.92 -10.47 15.60
CA LEU A 167 19.09 -11.20 16.56
C LEU A 167 18.73 -10.42 17.84
N PRO A 168 19.57 -9.47 18.36
CA PRO A 168 19.22 -8.68 19.54
C PRO A 168 18.21 -7.56 19.30
N GLN A 169 17.89 -7.25 18.04
CA GLN A 169 16.88 -6.25 17.67
C GLN A 169 15.47 -6.84 17.74
#